data_21fce61a1fa3c599e69d91992903a4d5
#
_entry.id   21fce61a1fa3c599e69d91992903a4d5
#
_cell.length_a   1.000
_cell.length_b   1.000
_cell.length_c   1.000
_cell.angle_alpha   90.00
_cell.angle_beta   90.00
_cell.angle_gamma   90.00
#
_symmetry.space_group_name_H-M   'P 1'
#
loop_
_entity.id
_entity.type
_entity.pdbx_description
1 polymer ?
#
loop_
_entity_poly.entity_id
_entity_poly.type
_entity_poly.pdbx_seq_one_letter_code
_entity_poly.pdbx_strand_id
1 'polypeptide(L)'
;MNRKEKVWKYYFGDCTKAVDAFGVEIFKDRYVDENINTSKISGCWTIDHIFPLNPSDDNVINRKGSNSIYNLQPLSFISNQKKGSRLNGKVGNITYAVKIIEQINNSVVGKMMVKVDGAWYWAYE
;
A
#
# COMPACT_ATOMS: atom_id res chain seq x y z
N MET A 1 18.62 8.57 -4.27
CA MET A 1 17.63 7.46 -4.21
C MET A 1 16.37 7.88 -4.95
N ASN A 2 15.84 7.02 -5.81
CA ASN A 2 14.54 7.25 -6.43
C ASN A 2 13.40 6.86 -5.47
N ARG A 3 12.14 7.07 -5.90
CA ARG A 3 10.97 6.80 -5.04
C ARG A 3 10.88 5.35 -4.59
N LYS A 4 11.08 4.39 -5.49
CA LYS A 4 10.97 2.97 -5.14
C LYS A 4 12.01 2.55 -4.11
N GLU A 5 13.23 3.06 -4.22
CA GLU A 5 14.29 2.78 -3.26
C GLU A 5 13.98 3.39 -1.88
N LYS A 6 13.44 4.61 -1.86
CA LYS A 6 13.04 5.28 -0.62
C LYS A 6 11.92 4.53 0.10
N VAL A 7 10.91 4.07 -0.63
CA VAL A 7 9.78 3.32 -0.06
C VAL A 7 10.27 1.99 0.49
N TRP A 8 11.04 1.23 -0.28
CA TRP A 8 11.56 -0.04 0.20
C TRP A 8 12.39 0.13 1.47
N LYS A 9 13.32 1.08 1.47
CA LYS A 9 14.20 1.32 2.62
C LYS A 9 13.42 1.76 3.85
N TYR A 10 12.42 2.59 3.69
CA TYR A 10 11.58 3.07 4.79
C TYR A 10 10.88 1.92 5.51
N TYR A 11 10.37 0.95 4.77
CA TYR A 11 9.63 -0.19 5.35
C TYR A 11 10.51 -1.36 5.74
N PHE A 12 11.55 -1.65 4.96
CA PHE A 12 12.28 -2.90 5.07
C PHE A 12 13.79 -2.73 5.24
N GLY A 13 14.30 -1.51 5.25
CA GLY A 13 15.73 -1.25 5.42
C GLY A 13 16.56 -1.88 4.29
N ASP A 14 17.56 -2.67 4.66
CA ASP A 14 18.47 -3.31 3.71
C ASP A 14 18.05 -4.73 3.32
N CYS A 15 16.86 -5.17 3.68
CA CYS A 15 16.35 -6.49 3.31
C CYS A 15 16.24 -6.62 1.79
N THR A 16 16.56 -7.79 1.26
CA THR A 16 16.41 -8.09 -0.18
C THR A 16 15.06 -8.74 -0.49
N LYS A 17 14.38 -9.25 0.52
CA LYS A 17 13.02 -9.77 0.43
C LYS A 17 12.25 -9.39 1.69
N ALA A 18 10.94 -9.33 1.57
CA ALA A 18 10.06 -8.95 2.66
C ALA A 18 8.66 -9.50 2.41
N VAL A 19 7.74 -9.22 3.33
CA VAL A 19 6.34 -9.61 3.21
C VAL A 19 5.51 -8.32 3.21
N ASP A 20 4.58 -8.21 2.27
CA ASP A 20 3.70 -7.05 2.22
C ASP A 20 2.63 -7.08 3.32
N ALA A 21 1.80 -6.04 3.39
CA ALA A 21 0.78 -5.90 4.43
C ALA A 21 -0.24 -7.05 4.44
N PHE A 22 -0.38 -7.79 3.34
CA PHE A 22 -1.34 -8.87 3.18
C PHE A 22 -0.70 -10.26 3.23
N GLY A 23 0.56 -10.33 3.67
CA GLY A 23 1.26 -11.61 3.85
C GLY A 23 1.91 -12.17 2.59
N VAL A 24 2.03 -11.39 1.53
CA VAL A 24 2.61 -11.84 0.27
C VAL A 24 4.09 -11.49 0.21
N GLU A 25 4.94 -12.48 -0.10
CA GLU A 25 6.37 -12.28 -0.24
C GLU A 25 6.70 -11.44 -1.48
N ILE A 26 7.55 -10.45 -1.31
CA ILE A 26 8.03 -9.56 -2.36
C ILE A 26 9.55 -9.43 -2.31
N PHE A 27 10.17 -9.17 -3.47
CA PHE A 27 11.61 -9.07 -3.61
C PHE A 27 12.00 -7.67 -4.07
N LYS A 28 12.98 -7.07 -3.39
CA LYS A 28 13.43 -5.70 -3.62
C LYS A 28 13.69 -5.40 -5.09
N ASP A 29 14.35 -6.31 -5.81
CA ASP A 29 14.74 -6.12 -7.21
C ASP A 29 13.64 -6.43 -8.22
N ARG A 30 12.44 -6.77 -7.76
CA ARG A 30 11.29 -7.09 -8.64
C ARG A 30 10.23 -6.00 -8.61
N TYR A 31 10.66 -4.75 -8.59
CA TYR A 31 9.74 -3.63 -8.74
C TYR A 31 9.17 -3.60 -10.14
N VAL A 32 7.85 -3.40 -10.25
CA VAL A 32 7.16 -3.27 -11.53
C VAL A 32 6.35 -1.98 -11.53
N ASP A 33 6.36 -1.30 -12.69
CA ASP A 33 5.48 -0.18 -12.93
C ASP A 33 4.07 -0.72 -13.19
N GLU A 34 3.05 -0.04 -12.70
CA GLU A 34 1.66 -0.43 -12.88
C GLU A 34 1.25 -0.58 -14.35
N ASN A 35 1.97 0.11 -15.25
CA ASN A 35 1.70 0.07 -16.67
C ASN A 35 2.35 -1.12 -17.39
N ILE A 36 3.15 -1.91 -16.68
CA ILE A 36 3.85 -3.06 -17.26
C ILE A 36 3.10 -4.33 -16.85
N ASN A 37 2.69 -5.11 -17.83
CA ASN A 37 1.98 -6.36 -17.59
C ASN A 37 2.95 -7.49 -17.21
N THR A 38 3.56 -7.40 -16.03
CA THR A 38 4.45 -8.42 -15.47
C THR A 38 3.82 -9.16 -14.30
N SER A 39 2.50 -9.08 -14.17
CA SER A 39 1.73 -9.60 -13.04
C SER A 39 1.88 -11.10 -12.78
N LYS A 40 2.42 -11.85 -13.74
CA LYS A 40 2.59 -13.32 -13.65
C LYS A 40 3.88 -13.73 -12.94
N ILE A 41 4.79 -12.79 -12.68
CA ILE A 41 6.05 -13.10 -11.99
C ILE A 41 5.84 -13.00 -10.49
N SER A 42 6.11 -14.09 -9.80
CA SER A 42 5.99 -14.13 -8.33
C SER A 42 6.96 -13.16 -7.67
N GLY A 43 6.50 -12.51 -6.61
CA GLY A 43 7.36 -11.63 -5.82
C GLY A 43 7.50 -10.21 -6.36
N CYS A 44 6.79 -9.84 -7.42
CA CYS A 44 6.78 -8.47 -7.94
C CYS A 44 6.01 -7.55 -7.01
N TRP A 45 6.50 -6.31 -6.89
CA TRP A 45 5.87 -5.31 -6.05
C TRP A 45 5.78 -3.96 -6.76
N THR A 46 4.90 -3.13 -6.24
CA THR A 46 4.67 -1.78 -6.73
C THR A 46 4.39 -0.86 -5.55
N ILE A 47 4.38 0.44 -5.79
CA ILE A 47 4.07 1.44 -4.76
C ILE A 47 2.56 1.69 -4.76
N ASP A 48 1.95 1.55 -3.59
CA ASP A 48 0.55 1.86 -3.37
C ASP A 48 0.41 3.16 -2.58
N HIS A 49 -0.54 4.00 -2.98
CA HIS A 49 -0.98 5.12 -2.15
C HIS A 49 -1.94 4.57 -1.10
N ILE A 50 -1.55 4.64 0.17
CA ILE A 50 -2.36 4.09 1.29
C ILE A 50 -3.75 4.71 1.26
N PHE A 51 -3.84 6.05 1.38
CA PHE A 51 -5.05 6.77 1.00
C PHE A 51 -4.94 7.03 -0.51
N PRO A 52 -5.86 6.49 -1.31
CA PRO A 52 -5.74 6.54 -2.77
C PRO A 52 -5.73 7.95 -3.33
N LEU A 53 -5.11 8.13 -4.50
CA LEU A 53 -5.14 9.40 -5.21
C LEU A 53 -6.57 9.82 -5.53
N ASN A 54 -7.41 8.86 -5.91
CA ASN A 54 -8.82 9.09 -6.23
C ASN A 54 -9.65 7.98 -5.57
N PRO A 55 -9.96 8.11 -4.26
CA PRO A 55 -10.68 7.06 -3.55
C PRO A 55 -12.10 6.87 -4.10
N SER A 56 -12.47 5.61 -4.32
CA SER A 56 -13.78 5.26 -4.89
C SER A 56 -14.92 5.30 -3.87
N ASP A 57 -14.60 5.18 -2.58
CA ASP A 57 -15.57 5.09 -1.49
C ASP A 57 -15.47 6.24 -0.47
N ASP A 58 -14.87 7.36 -0.88
CA ASP A 58 -14.79 8.55 -0.04
C ASP A 58 -16.03 9.42 -0.21
N ASN A 59 -16.64 9.79 0.92
CA ASN A 59 -17.81 10.66 0.94
C ASN A 59 -17.45 12.15 0.85
N VAL A 60 -16.18 12.50 0.97
CA VAL A 60 -15.70 13.88 0.89
C VAL A 60 -15.11 14.12 -0.47
N ILE A 61 -15.74 15.06 -1.22
CA ILE A 61 -15.32 15.39 -2.58
C ILE A 61 -13.91 16.02 -2.54
N ASN A 62 -13.08 15.62 -3.51
CA ASN A 62 -11.73 16.15 -3.77
C ASN A 62 -10.66 15.81 -2.72
N ARG A 63 -10.92 14.94 -1.77
CA ARG A 63 -9.82 14.41 -0.94
C ARG A 63 -8.97 13.50 -1.80
N LYS A 64 -7.65 13.70 -1.74
CA LYS A 64 -6.67 12.94 -2.52
C LYS A 64 -5.53 12.49 -1.66
N GLY A 65 -5.04 11.28 -1.89
CA GLY A 65 -3.86 10.78 -1.22
C GLY A 65 -2.62 11.61 -1.53
N SER A 66 -1.85 11.88 -0.49
CA SER A 66 -0.55 12.57 -0.61
C SER A 66 0.47 11.70 -1.33
N ASN A 67 1.42 12.35 -2.01
CA ASN A 67 2.61 11.69 -2.55
C ASN A 67 3.75 11.58 -1.54
N SER A 68 3.51 11.99 -0.30
CA SER A 68 4.47 11.83 0.79
C SER A 68 4.79 10.35 1.01
N ILE A 69 6.04 10.06 1.36
CA ILE A 69 6.46 8.69 1.69
C ILE A 69 5.60 8.08 2.80
N TYR A 70 5.05 8.91 3.69
CA TYR A 70 4.19 8.45 4.79
C TYR A 70 2.84 7.94 4.32
N ASN A 71 2.44 8.27 3.08
CA ASN A 71 1.21 7.76 2.46
C ASN A 71 1.51 6.68 1.40
N LEU A 72 2.73 6.23 1.29
CA LEU A 72 3.15 5.23 0.31
C LEU A 72 3.51 3.92 1.03
N GLN A 73 3.21 2.80 0.40
CA GLN A 73 3.60 1.49 0.91
C GLN A 73 3.94 0.54 -0.23
N PRO A 74 4.84 -0.43 0.02
CA PRO A 74 5.12 -1.46 -0.94
C PRO A 74 4.05 -2.55 -0.83
N LEU A 75 3.40 -2.88 -1.93
CA LEU A 75 2.48 -4.02 -2.00
C LEU A 75 2.88 -4.94 -3.15
N SER A 76 2.62 -6.23 -3.01
CA SER A 76 2.70 -7.10 -4.17
C SER A 76 1.78 -6.57 -5.25
N PHE A 77 2.13 -6.83 -6.51
CA PHE A 77 1.33 -6.38 -7.65
C PHE A 77 -0.14 -6.84 -7.52
N ILE A 78 -0.34 -8.08 -7.11
CA ILE A 78 -1.69 -8.65 -6.95
C ILE A 78 -2.44 -8.00 -5.80
N SER A 79 -1.79 -7.81 -4.65
CA SER A 79 -2.41 -7.13 -3.50
C SER A 79 -2.85 -5.72 -3.85
N ASN A 80 -2.01 -4.98 -4.59
CA ASN A 80 -2.33 -3.63 -5.01
C ASN A 80 -3.56 -3.60 -5.94
N GLN A 81 -3.62 -4.52 -6.90
CA GLN A 81 -4.79 -4.64 -7.78
C GLN A 81 -6.07 -4.92 -6.99
N LYS A 82 -6.00 -5.82 -6.00
CA LYS A 82 -7.16 -6.19 -5.19
C LYS A 82 -7.59 -5.08 -4.24
N LYS A 83 -6.64 -4.35 -3.68
CA LYS A 83 -6.94 -3.19 -2.84
C LYS A 83 -7.61 -2.09 -3.68
N GLY A 84 -7.07 -1.80 -4.86
CA GLY A 84 -7.58 -0.75 -5.74
C GLY A 84 -7.58 0.61 -5.05
N SER A 85 -8.62 1.39 -5.31
CA SER A 85 -8.79 2.73 -4.76
C SER A 85 -9.76 2.78 -3.57
N ARG A 86 -9.96 1.68 -2.88
CA ARG A 86 -10.88 1.58 -1.75
C ARG A 86 -10.18 1.92 -0.43
N LEU A 87 -10.98 2.43 0.52
CA LEU A 87 -10.54 2.78 1.87
C LEU A 87 -10.70 1.63 2.86
N ASN A 88 -11.44 0.60 2.50
CA ASN A 88 -11.59 -0.61 3.30
C ASN A 88 -12.00 -1.77 2.39
N GLY A 89 -11.80 -2.97 2.88
CA GLY A 89 -12.16 -4.15 2.12
C GLY A 89 -11.39 -5.38 2.59
N LYS A 90 -11.22 -6.31 1.67
CA LYS A 90 -10.57 -7.58 1.94
C LYS A 90 -9.65 -7.95 0.79
N VAL A 91 -8.43 -8.32 1.10
CA VAL A 91 -7.45 -8.85 0.14
C VAL A 91 -7.06 -10.24 0.62
N GLY A 92 -7.37 -11.26 -0.18
CA GLY A 92 -7.25 -12.64 0.27
C GLY A 92 -8.15 -12.86 1.49
N ASN A 93 -7.57 -13.31 2.60
CA ASN A 93 -8.30 -13.53 3.85
C ASN A 93 -8.10 -12.38 4.86
N ILE A 94 -7.46 -11.29 4.45
CA ILE A 94 -7.12 -10.20 5.35
C ILE A 94 -8.03 -9.01 5.09
N THR A 95 -8.80 -8.62 6.10
CA THR A 95 -9.59 -7.40 6.10
C THR A 95 -8.68 -6.21 6.40
N TYR A 96 -8.90 -5.09 5.71
CA TYR A 96 -8.11 -3.88 5.93
C TYR A 96 -9.00 -2.65 6.03
N ALA A 97 -8.47 -1.62 6.64
CA ALA A 97 -9.08 -0.29 6.70
C ALA A 97 -7.98 0.77 6.65
N VAL A 98 -8.19 1.80 5.85
CA VAL A 98 -7.31 2.96 5.77
C VAL A 98 -7.81 4.01 6.74
N LYS A 99 -6.92 4.47 7.63
CA LYS A 99 -7.20 5.54 8.59
C LYS A 99 -6.48 6.81 8.15
N ILE A 100 -7.13 7.95 8.31
CA ILE A 100 -6.51 9.25 8.05
C ILE A 100 -5.71 9.64 9.28
N ILE A 101 -4.41 9.87 9.11
CA ILE A 101 -3.54 10.31 10.19
C ILE A 101 -3.14 11.79 10.06
N GLU A 102 -3.24 12.34 8.86
CA GLU A 102 -2.96 13.76 8.61
C GLU A 102 -3.74 14.20 7.39
N GLN A 103 -4.25 15.43 7.45
CA GLN A 103 -4.88 16.05 6.29
C GLN A 103 -4.55 17.53 6.27
N ILE A 104 -3.95 17.98 5.17
CA ILE A 104 -3.66 19.38 4.91
C ILE A 104 -4.46 19.78 3.68
N ASN A 105 -5.46 20.65 3.87
CA ASN A 105 -6.48 20.92 2.83
C ASN A 105 -7.10 19.60 2.37
N ASN A 106 -7.00 19.25 1.10
CA ASN A 106 -7.54 18.00 0.56
C ASN A 106 -6.47 16.91 0.38
N SER A 107 -5.23 17.16 0.80
CA SER A 107 -4.14 16.18 0.72
C SER A 107 -4.11 15.32 1.98
N VAL A 108 -4.23 14.02 1.81
CA VAL A 108 -4.44 13.08 2.91
C VAL A 108 -3.27 12.11 3.03
N VAL A 109 -2.75 11.94 4.24
CA VAL A 109 -1.85 10.85 4.59
C VAL A 109 -2.66 9.80 5.35
N GLY A 110 -2.70 8.60 4.79
CA GLY A 110 -3.36 7.46 5.41
C GLY A 110 -2.37 6.53 6.08
N LYS A 111 -2.89 5.69 6.96
CA LYS A 111 -2.17 4.56 7.53
C LYS A 111 -3.11 3.36 7.54
N MET A 112 -2.60 2.20 7.17
CA MET A 112 -3.46 1.04 7.00
C MET A 112 -3.45 0.14 8.22
N MET A 113 -4.63 -0.32 8.61
CA MET A 113 -4.81 -1.39 9.58
C MET A 113 -5.22 -2.66 8.87
N VAL A 114 -4.78 -3.78 9.41
CA VAL A 114 -5.17 -5.12 8.95
C VAL A 114 -5.74 -5.91 10.12
N LYS A 115 -6.72 -6.76 9.83
CA LYS A 115 -7.34 -7.62 10.82
C LYS A 115 -6.81 -9.04 10.67
N VAL A 116 -6.17 -9.54 11.72
CA VAL A 116 -5.59 -10.87 11.76
C VAL A 116 -6.13 -11.59 13.00
N ASP A 117 -6.71 -12.76 12.81
CA ASP A 117 -7.28 -13.57 13.89
C ASP A 117 -8.24 -12.77 14.81
N GLY A 118 -9.05 -11.92 14.19
CA GLY A 118 -10.05 -11.13 14.91
C GLY A 118 -9.56 -9.84 15.56
N ALA A 119 -8.26 -9.54 15.50
CA ALA A 119 -7.67 -8.34 16.09
C ALA A 119 -7.11 -7.41 15.03
N TRP A 120 -7.21 -6.10 15.26
CA TRP A 120 -6.68 -5.09 14.36
C TRP A 120 -5.25 -4.70 14.73
N TYR A 121 -4.39 -4.60 13.73
CA TYR A 121 -3.00 -4.19 13.86
C TYR A 121 -2.67 -3.15 12.79
N TRP A 122 -1.73 -2.24 13.09
CA TRP A 122 -1.16 -1.41 12.05
C TRP A 122 -0.34 -2.31 11.11
N ALA A 123 -0.51 -2.11 9.80
CA ALA A 123 0.28 -2.83 8.81
C ALA A 123 1.78 -2.53 9.01
N TYR A 124 2.62 -3.52 8.85
CA TYR A 124 4.09 -3.41 8.96
C TYR A 124 4.60 -3.16 10.41
N GLU A 125 3.79 -3.39 11.40
CA GLU A 125 4.23 -3.30 12.81
C GLU A 125 4.23 -4.63 13.53
#